data_74a252d9ed400acd168535d69cc8193c
#
_entry.id   74a252d9ed400acd168535d69cc8193c
#
_cell.length_a   1.000
_cell.length_b   1.000
_cell.length_c   1.000
_cell.angle_alpha   90.00
_cell.angle_beta   90.00
_cell.angle_gamma   90.00
#
_symmetry.space_group_name_H-M   'P 1'
#
loop_
_entity.id
_entity.type
_entity.pdbx_description
1 polymer ?
#
loop_
_entity_poly.entity_id
_entity_poly.type
_entity_poly.pdbx_seq_one_letter_code
_entity_poly.pdbx_strand_id
1 'polypeptide(L)'
;TPVSAVGSTDMHAQTQQHQDGKKDKVIQFVEILEREQQIVLNNSFTHISSLKKYDGLSVDHALKIALAANEEALNSDGRLNAKYILPRIDEYYLGQLLYFLMLSVAYEGELADVDAYDQPGVETYKQIMKQKMSHQ
;
A
#
# COMPACT_ATOMS: atom_id res chain seq x y z
N THR A 1 6.12 4.71 11.31
CA THR A 1 4.65 4.80 11.16
C THR A 1 4.29 4.38 9.74
N PRO A 2 3.44 3.37 9.54
CA PRO A 2 2.98 2.97 8.21
C PRO A 2 2.08 4.06 7.60
N VAL A 3 2.23 4.29 6.31
CA VAL A 3 1.40 5.19 5.52
C VAL A 3 0.93 4.43 4.29
N SER A 4 -0.38 4.41 4.06
CA SER A 4 -0.96 3.75 2.89
C SER A 4 -1.03 4.68 1.70
N ALA A 5 -0.86 4.13 0.51
CA ALA A 5 -0.97 4.82 -0.76
C ALA A 5 -1.61 3.91 -1.81
N VAL A 6 -2.37 4.48 -2.71
CA VAL A 6 -3.02 3.75 -3.80
C VAL A 6 -2.24 3.96 -5.10
N GLY A 7 -1.62 2.92 -5.58
CA GLY A 7 -1.06 2.93 -6.94
C GLY A 7 -2.21 2.76 -7.95
N SER A 8 -2.30 3.58 -8.97
CA SER A 8 -1.42 4.60 -9.51
C SER A 8 -1.74 6.03 -9.04
N THR A 9 -2.85 6.23 -8.32
CA THR A 9 -3.38 7.56 -7.97
C THR A 9 -2.37 8.40 -7.19
N ASP A 10 -1.73 7.80 -6.19
CA ASP A 10 -0.81 8.50 -5.29
C ASP A 10 0.65 8.45 -5.77
N MET A 11 0.94 7.69 -6.82
CA MET A 11 2.32 7.50 -7.29
C MET A 11 2.99 8.84 -7.65
N HIS A 12 2.29 9.73 -8.37
CA HIS A 12 2.86 11.00 -8.78
C HIS A 12 3.27 11.87 -7.57
N ALA A 13 2.47 11.85 -6.50
CA ALA A 13 2.75 12.65 -5.31
C ALA A 13 3.87 12.07 -4.43
N GLN A 14 4.03 10.75 -4.40
CA GLN A 14 4.90 10.07 -3.45
C GLN A 14 6.19 9.52 -4.06
N THR A 15 6.19 9.15 -5.34
CA THR A 15 7.34 8.51 -5.98
C THR A 15 8.59 9.39 -5.92
N GLN A 16 8.48 10.70 -6.09
CA GLN A 16 9.62 11.61 -5.97
C GLN A 16 10.26 11.51 -4.57
N GLN A 17 9.46 11.49 -3.51
CA GLN A 17 9.96 11.35 -2.14
C GLN A 17 10.55 9.96 -1.88
N HIS A 18 9.96 8.93 -2.46
CA HIS A 18 10.46 7.56 -2.32
C HIS A 18 11.79 7.38 -3.06
N GLN A 19 11.92 7.98 -4.24
CA GLN A 19 13.09 7.82 -5.11
C GLN A 19 14.25 8.72 -4.69
N ASP A 20 13.99 9.99 -4.35
CA ASP A 20 15.03 11.00 -4.11
C ASP A 20 15.10 11.52 -2.66
N GLY A 21 14.12 11.18 -1.82
CA GLY A 21 14.10 11.55 -0.41
C GLY A 21 15.04 10.71 0.46
N LYS A 22 14.98 10.88 1.78
CA LYS A 22 15.77 10.11 2.75
C LYS A 22 15.54 8.61 2.62
N LYS A 23 16.61 7.82 2.71
CA LYS A 23 16.57 6.35 2.74
C LYS A 23 16.21 5.79 4.13
N ASP A 24 15.10 6.23 4.67
CA ASP A 24 14.59 5.88 6.01
C ASP A 24 13.24 5.13 5.95
N LYS A 25 12.89 4.61 4.79
CA LYS A 25 11.61 3.94 4.52
C LYS A 25 11.82 2.58 3.88
N VAL A 26 10.90 1.67 4.17
CA VAL A 26 10.69 0.45 3.39
C VAL A 26 9.38 0.60 2.64
N ILE A 27 9.41 0.43 1.33
CA ILE A 27 8.23 0.49 0.48
C ILE A 27 7.66 -0.92 0.35
N GLN A 28 6.43 -1.11 0.78
CA GLN A 28 5.75 -2.40 0.67
C GLN A 28 4.67 -2.33 -0.39
N PHE A 29 4.85 -3.09 -1.46
CA PHE A 29 3.86 -3.22 -2.53
C PHE A 29 2.87 -4.33 -2.21
N VAL A 30 1.62 -4.15 -2.62
CA VAL A 30 0.62 -5.21 -2.67
C VAL A 30 0.21 -5.41 -4.12
N GLU A 31 0.58 -6.55 -4.68
CA GLU A 31 0.25 -6.94 -6.05
C GLU A 31 -0.88 -7.96 -6.06
N ILE A 32 -1.84 -7.78 -6.96
CA ILE A 32 -2.93 -8.73 -7.18
C ILE A 32 -2.74 -9.36 -8.56
N LEU A 33 -2.62 -10.70 -8.59
CA LEU A 33 -2.34 -11.41 -9.84
C LEU A 33 -3.56 -11.46 -10.76
N GLU A 34 -4.73 -11.79 -10.21
CA GLU A 34 -5.97 -11.96 -10.96
C GLU A 34 -7.04 -10.98 -10.50
N ARG A 35 -7.70 -10.34 -11.45
CA ARG A 35 -8.85 -9.47 -11.22
C ARG A 35 -10.07 -10.02 -11.93
N GLU A 36 -11.22 -9.97 -11.28
CA GLU A 36 -12.49 -10.45 -11.85
C GLU A 36 -12.91 -9.67 -13.08
N GLN A 37 -12.67 -8.36 -13.07
CA GLN A 37 -13.07 -7.49 -14.18
C GLN A 37 -11.83 -6.99 -14.92
N GLN A 38 -11.85 -7.17 -16.23
CA GLN A 38 -10.85 -6.60 -17.12
C GLN A 38 -11.42 -5.35 -17.80
N ILE A 39 -10.84 -4.22 -17.48
CA ILE A 39 -11.16 -2.95 -18.14
C ILE A 39 -10.12 -2.71 -19.24
N VAL A 40 -10.59 -2.49 -20.45
CA VAL A 40 -9.76 -2.19 -21.61
C VAL A 40 -10.03 -0.75 -22.05
N LEU A 41 -8.95 -0.01 -22.28
CA LEU A 41 -9.04 1.35 -22.78
C LEU A 41 -9.43 1.35 -24.26
N ASN A 42 -10.54 1.98 -24.57
CA ASN A 42 -10.99 2.20 -25.96
C ASN A 42 -10.71 3.65 -26.32
N ASN A 43 -9.85 3.86 -27.30
CA ASN A 43 -9.51 5.21 -27.72
C ASN A 43 -10.60 5.78 -28.64
N SER A 44 -11.48 6.61 -28.09
CA SER A 44 -12.48 7.37 -28.85
C SER A 44 -11.89 8.59 -29.58
N PHE A 45 -10.64 8.95 -29.29
CA PHE A 45 -9.96 10.13 -29.84
C PHE A 45 -8.98 9.71 -30.96
N THR A 46 -9.49 9.08 -32.00
CA THR A 46 -8.67 8.52 -33.12
C THR A 46 -7.81 9.55 -33.86
N HIS A 47 -8.17 10.85 -33.74
CA HIS A 47 -7.42 11.96 -34.33
C HIS A 47 -6.18 12.35 -33.53
N ILE A 48 -6.03 11.87 -32.28
CA ILE A 48 -4.87 12.13 -31.43
C ILE A 48 -3.90 10.96 -31.54
N SER A 49 -2.85 11.13 -32.35
CA SER A 49 -1.90 10.06 -32.66
C SER A 49 -1.15 9.54 -31.41
N SER A 50 -0.87 10.39 -30.44
CA SER A 50 -0.19 10.02 -29.19
C SER A 50 -1.03 9.08 -28.30
N LEU A 51 -2.35 9.04 -28.46
CA LEU A 51 -3.24 8.16 -27.70
C LEU A 51 -3.45 6.79 -28.36
N LYS A 52 -3.07 6.62 -29.62
CA LYS A 52 -3.24 5.34 -30.33
C LYS A 52 -2.55 4.16 -29.62
N LYS A 53 -1.41 4.40 -29.00
CA LYS A 53 -0.66 3.36 -28.27
C LYS A 53 -1.38 2.80 -27.05
N TYR A 54 -2.41 3.47 -26.57
CA TYR A 54 -3.21 3.02 -25.42
C TYR A 54 -4.52 2.34 -25.82
N ASP A 55 -4.83 2.31 -27.12
CA ASP A 55 -6.01 1.64 -27.62
C ASP A 55 -5.89 0.13 -27.47
N GLY A 56 -6.88 -0.49 -26.85
CA GLY A 56 -6.83 -1.92 -26.50
C GLY A 56 -5.98 -2.26 -25.28
N LEU A 57 -5.36 -1.30 -24.59
CA LEU A 57 -4.56 -1.55 -23.41
C LEU A 57 -5.45 -1.93 -22.23
N SER A 58 -5.16 -3.08 -21.62
CA SER A 58 -5.79 -3.47 -20.35
C SER A 58 -5.28 -2.58 -19.21
N VAL A 59 -6.20 -2.04 -18.41
CA VAL A 59 -5.87 -1.26 -17.22
C VAL A 59 -5.08 -2.08 -16.20
N ASP A 60 -5.44 -3.36 -16.02
CA ASP A 60 -4.69 -4.28 -15.14
C ASP A 60 -3.25 -4.45 -15.62
N HIS A 61 -3.05 -4.64 -16.92
CA HIS A 61 -1.70 -4.75 -17.49
C HIS A 61 -0.90 -3.46 -17.29
N ALA A 62 -1.52 -2.30 -17.51
CA ALA A 62 -0.88 -1.01 -17.28
C ALA A 62 -0.46 -0.81 -15.80
N LEU A 63 -1.31 -1.21 -14.85
CA LEU A 63 -0.99 -1.15 -13.42
C LEU A 63 0.16 -2.09 -13.05
N LYS A 64 0.22 -3.30 -13.60
CA LYS A 64 1.32 -4.24 -13.39
C LYS A 64 2.64 -3.69 -13.93
N ILE A 65 2.63 -3.09 -15.11
CA ILE A 65 3.81 -2.43 -15.69
C ILE A 65 4.26 -1.27 -14.78
N ALA A 66 3.33 -0.42 -14.32
CA ALA A 66 3.65 0.71 -13.47
C ALA A 66 4.24 0.27 -12.12
N LEU A 67 3.70 -0.81 -11.52
CA LEU A 67 4.25 -1.39 -10.30
C LEU A 67 5.65 -1.94 -10.52
N ALA A 68 5.85 -2.74 -11.56
CA ALA A 68 7.16 -3.33 -11.88
C ALA A 68 8.22 -2.25 -12.16
N ALA A 69 7.87 -1.22 -12.90
CA ALA A 69 8.77 -0.10 -13.20
C ALA A 69 9.16 0.69 -11.93
N ASN A 70 8.20 0.90 -11.01
CA ASN A 70 8.49 1.57 -9.75
C ASN A 70 9.39 0.71 -8.84
N GLU A 71 9.13 -0.59 -8.77
CA GLU A 71 9.95 -1.54 -8.03
C GLU A 71 11.40 -1.58 -8.58
N GLU A 72 11.57 -1.65 -9.89
CA GLU A 72 12.87 -1.63 -10.55
C GLU A 72 13.63 -0.31 -10.29
N ALA A 73 12.94 0.82 -10.38
CA ALA A 73 13.53 2.12 -10.11
C ALA A 73 14.03 2.24 -8.65
N LEU A 74 13.23 1.78 -7.69
CA LEU A 74 13.63 1.76 -6.28
C LEU A 74 14.83 0.84 -6.05
N ASN A 75 14.84 -0.34 -6.67
CA ASN A 75 15.95 -1.29 -6.56
C ASN A 75 17.25 -0.71 -7.14
N SER A 76 17.18 0.00 -8.30
CA SER A 76 18.35 0.61 -8.92
C SER A 76 19.03 1.65 -8.04
N ASP A 77 18.27 2.33 -7.17
CA ASP A 77 18.78 3.31 -6.21
C ASP A 77 19.07 2.72 -4.83
N GLY A 78 18.99 1.41 -4.67
CA GLY A 78 19.20 0.72 -3.40
C GLY A 78 18.18 1.13 -2.32
N ARG A 79 16.92 1.35 -2.73
CA ARG A 79 15.81 1.62 -1.83
C ARG A 79 15.19 0.30 -1.37
N LEU A 80 15.04 0.13 -0.06
CA LEU A 80 14.44 -1.07 0.50
C LEU A 80 12.97 -1.16 0.10
N ASN A 81 12.61 -2.26 -0.52
CA ASN A 81 11.22 -2.56 -0.83
C ASN A 81 10.94 -4.05 -0.68
N ALA A 82 9.67 -4.38 -0.55
CA ALA A 82 9.17 -5.74 -0.47
C ALA A 82 7.79 -5.80 -1.14
N LYS A 83 7.34 -7.01 -1.49
CA LYS A 83 6.07 -7.19 -2.17
C LYS A 83 5.27 -8.34 -1.56
N TYR A 84 4.00 -8.06 -1.24
CA TYR A 84 2.99 -9.06 -0.96
C TYR A 84 2.26 -9.40 -2.24
N ILE A 85 2.18 -10.67 -2.58
CA ILE A 85 1.50 -11.14 -3.78
C ILE A 85 0.22 -11.85 -3.36
N LEU A 86 -0.92 -11.29 -3.73
CA LEU A 86 -2.22 -11.90 -3.53
C LEU A 86 -2.68 -12.53 -4.85
N PRO A 87 -3.05 -13.82 -4.86
CA PRO A 87 -3.57 -14.45 -6.08
C PRO A 87 -4.78 -13.70 -6.65
N ARG A 88 -5.70 -13.29 -5.81
CA ARG A 88 -6.88 -12.49 -6.15
C ARG A 88 -7.42 -11.76 -4.92
N ILE A 89 -8.39 -10.87 -5.12
CA ILE A 89 -9.11 -10.23 -4.01
C ILE A 89 -10.35 -11.06 -3.70
N ASP A 90 -10.31 -11.77 -2.57
CA ASP A 90 -11.46 -12.39 -1.95
C ASP A 90 -11.30 -12.37 -0.41
N GLU A 91 -12.32 -12.81 0.31
CA GLU A 91 -12.33 -12.78 1.77
C GLU A 91 -11.21 -13.62 2.37
N TYR A 92 -10.85 -14.72 1.70
CA TYR A 92 -9.81 -15.63 2.16
C TYR A 92 -8.43 -15.00 2.08
N TYR A 93 -8.03 -14.48 0.92
CA TYR A 93 -6.70 -13.88 0.74
C TYR A 93 -6.57 -12.55 1.47
N LEU A 94 -7.66 -11.77 1.55
CA LEU A 94 -7.68 -10.56 2.36
C LEU A 94 -7.52 -10.89 3.85
N GLY A 95 -8.23 -11.92 4.34
CA GLY A 95 -8.09 -12.41 5.71
C GLY A 95 -6.67 -12.87 6.03
N GLN A 96 -6.01 -13.57 5.10
CA GLN A 96 -4.61 -13.97 5.26
C GLN A 96 -3.68 -12.76 5.35
N LEU A 97 -3.84 -11.75 4.48
CA LEU A 97 -3.03 -10.55 4.52
C LEU A 97 -3.21 -9.80 5.84
N LEU A 98 -4.45 -9.60 6.28
CA LEU A 98 -4.74 -8.92 7.55
C LEU A 98 -4.15 -9.69 8.74
N TYR A 99 -4.30 -10.99 8.78
CA TYR A 99 -3.73 -11.82 9.84
C TYR A 99 -2.20 -11.76 9.85
N PHE A 100 -1.58 -11.81 8.67
CA PHE A 100 -0.13 -11.66 8.53
C PHE A 100 0.35 -10.29 9.06
N LEU A 101 -0.35 -9.20 8.71
CA LEU A 101 0.00 -7.86 9.19
C LEU A 101 -0.19 -7.72 10.71
N MET A 102 -1.25 -8.32 11.28
CA MET A 102 -1.43 -8.37 12.74
C MET A 102 -0.31 -9.15 13.43
N LEU A 103 0.08 -10.28 12.85
CA LEU A 103 1.17 -11.09 13.38
C LEU A 103 2.52 -10.37 13.27
N SER A 104 2.75 -9.61 12.20
CA SER A 104 3.98 -8.82 12.05
C SER A 104 4.14 -7.77 13.15
N VAL A 105 3.04 -7.14 13.59
CA VAL A 105 3.06 -6.19 14.72
C VAL A 105 3.47 -6.88 16.03
N ALA A 106 3.03 -8.11 16.27
CA ALA A 106 3.46 -8.87 17.43
C ALA A 106 4.98 -9.17 17.41
N TYR A 107 5.50 -9.58 16.24
CA TYR A 107 6.94 -9.80 16.06
C TYR A 107 7.75 -8.50 16.16
N GLU A 108 7.25 -7.40 15.62
CA GLU A 108 7.90 -6.08 15.74
C GLU A 108 7.97 -5.64 17.22
N GLY A 109 6.91 -5.88 18.00
CA GLY A 109 6.89 -5.63 19.44
C GLY A 109 7.96 -6.41 20.16
N GLU A 110 8.07 -7.72 19.89
CA GLU A 110 9.09 -8.58 20.47
C GLU A 110 10.52 -8.12 20.10
N LEU A 111 10.74 -7.79 18.84
CA LEU A 111 12.05 -7.28 18.37
C LEU A 111 12.42 -5.92 18.97
N ALA A 112 11.43 -5.10 19.30
CA ALA A 112 11.63 -3.78 19.90
C ALA A 112 11.62 -3.80 21.44
N ASP A 113 11.45 -4.96 22.06
CA ASP A 113 11.27 -5.14 23.52
C ASP A 113 10.11 -4.28 24.06
N VAL A 114 8.98 -4.30 23.35
CA VAL A 114 7.75 -3.57 23.67
C VAL A 114 6.59 -4.55 23.71
N ASP A 115 5.72 -4.43 24.73
CA ASP A 115 4.46 -5.18 24.78
C ASP A 115 3.50 -4.67 23.70
N ALA A 116 3.35 -5.44 22.62
CA ALA A 116 2.44 -5.12 21.53
C ALA A 116 0.94 -5.28 21.90
N TYR A 117 0.64 -5.87 23.03
CA TYR A 117 -0.72 -6.18 23.47
C TYR A 117 -1.23 -5.24 24.58
N ASP A 118 -0.38 -4.36 25.09
CA ASP A 118 -0.73 -3.34 26.08
C ASP A 118 -0.80 -1.94 25.47
N GLN A 119 -1.68 -1.10 25.99
CA GLN A 119 -1.91 0.26 25.51
C GLN A 119 -2.04 1.27 26.68
N PRO A 120 -1.02 1.43 27.54
CA PRO A 120 -1.12 2.28 28.72
C PRO A 120 -1.44 3.76 28.38
N GLY A 121 -1.00 4.26 27.24
CA GLY A 121 -1.33 5.61 26.77
C GLY A 121 -2.81 5.84 26.51
N VAL A 122 -3.54 4.81 26.10
CA VAL A 122 -5.00 4.88 25.86
C VAL A 122 -5.77 4.90 27.18
N GLU A 123 -5.29 4.24 28.22
CA GLU A 123 -5.95 4.24 29.54
C GLU A 123 -6.00 5.63 30.17
N THR A 124 -4.96 6.43 30.04
CA THR A 124 -4.95 7.83 30.48
C THR A 124 -6.08 8.65 29.83
N TYR A 125 -6.23 8.53 28.51
CA TYR A 125 -7.33 9.18 27.79
C TYR A 125 -8.71 8.72 28.28
N LYS A 126 -8.92 7.43 28.46
CA LYS A 126 -10.19 6.87 28.96
C LYS A 126 -10.54 7.37 30.37
N GLN A 127 -9.55 7.48 31.24
CA GLN A 127 -9.74 8.01 32.61
C GLN A 127 -10.19 9.48 32.59
N ILE A 128 -9.51 10.31 31.79
CA ILE A 128 -9.88 11.73 31.64
C ILE A 128 -11.29 11.86 31.05
N MET A 129 -11.63 11.06 30.07
CA MET A 129 -12.96 11.04 29.47
C MET A 129 -14.04 10.68 30.51
N LYS A 130 -13.83 9.63 31.32
CA LYS A 130 -14.75 9.25 32.40
C LYS A 130 -14.96 10.39 33.42
N GLN A 131 -13.86 11.04 33.83
CA GLN A 131 -13.95 12.19 34.77
C GLN A 131 -14.79 13.33 34.19
N LYS A 132 -14.57 13.70 32.94
CA LYS A 132 -15.35 14.77 32.29
C LYS A 132 -16.83 14.43 32.14
N MET A 133 -17.17 13.15 31.91
CA MET A 133 -18.56 12.70 31.82
C MET A 133 -19.26 12.61 33.15
N SER A 134 -18.56 12.39 34.28
CA SER A 134 -19.12 12.33 35.62
C SER A 134 -19.40 13.70 36.25
N HIS A 135 -18.98 14.80 35.61
CA HIS A 135 -19.20 16.18 36.04
C HIS A 135 -20.33 16.88 35.25
N GLN A 136 -21.12 16.14 34.48
CA GLN A 136 -22.39 16.60 33.89
C GLN A 136 -23.59 16.09 34.70
#